data_588e1cc0b1b67f4d73607dd3422ed4a7
#
_entry.id   588e1cc0b1b67f4d73607dd3422ed4a7
#
_cell.length_a   1.000
_cell.length_b   1.000
_cell.length_c   1.000
_cell.angle_alpha   90.00
_cell.angle_beta   90.00
_cell.angle_gamma   90.00
#
_symmetry.space_group_name_H-M   'P 1'
#
loop_
_entity.id
_entity.type
_entity.pdbx_description
1 polymer ?
#
loop_
_entity_poly.entity_id
_entity_poly.type
_entity_poly.pdbx_seq_one_letter_code
_entity_poly.pdbx_strand_id
1 'polypeptide(L)'
;EPEGIDFVFDVNFKGTVAATQVFTRSMAERQSGCVINISSMSAFTPLTKVGAYSAAKGAVNNFTEWLAVHLAEMNIRVNAIAPGFFLTRQNEALLTNPDGTYSPRGNTIVSQTPMKRMGRADELIGCLLWLVSDEAASFVTGTVIPVDGGFNAFSGV
;
A
#
# COMPACT_ATOMS: atom_id res chain seq x y z
N GLU A 1 23.19 -5.93 -1.98
CA GLU A 1 24.14 -5.22 -1.15
C GLU A 1 23.42 -4.69 0.11
N PRO A 2 24.04 -4.70 1.32
CA PRO A 2 23.42 -4.22 2.57
C PRO A 2 22.90 -2.79 2.45
N GLU A 3 23.67 -1.90 1.83
CA GLU A 3 23.32 -0.49 1.64
C GLU A 3 22.03 -0.32 0.83
N GLY A 4 21.77 -1.21 -0.12
CA GLY A 4 20.53 -1.23 -0.89
C GLY A 4 19.33 -1.64 -0.04
N ILE A 5 19.50 -2.54 0.92
CA ILE A 5 18.46 -2.94 1.86
C ILE A 5 18.14 -1.79 2.80
N ASP A 6 19.17 -1.15 3.37
CA ASP A 6 19.02 -0.01 4.27
C ASP A 6 18.27 1.14 3.58
N PHE A 7 18.67 1.50 2.36
CA PHE A 7 17.97 2.52 1.58
C PHE A 7 16.48 2.21 1.36
N VAL A 8 16.15 0.96 1.00
CA VAL A 8 14.76 0.54 0.80
C VAL A 8 13.96 0.64 2.08
N PHE A 9 14.52 0.21 3.23
CA PHE A 9 13.85 0.33 4.52
C PHE A 9 13.74 1.78 4.99
N ASP A 10 14.76 2.61 4.76
CA ASP A 10 14.74 4.03 5.10
C ASP A 10 13.59 4.75 4.41
N VAL A 11 13.44 4.54 3.11
CA VAL A 11 12.39 5.18 2.31
C VAL A 11 11.00 4.61 2.63
N ASN A 12 10.86 3.28 2.63
CA ASN A 12 9.52 2.66 2.63
C ASN A 12 8.95 2.41 4.02
N PHE A 13 9.80 2.21 5.04
CA PHE A 13 9.35 1.95 6.40
C PHE A 13 9.69 3.11 7.35
N LYS A 14 10.97 3.46 7.52
CA LYS A 14 11.36 4.53 8.45
C LYS A 14 10.75 5.88 8.06
N GLY A 15 10.64 6.18 6.75
CA GLY A 15 9.93 7.36 6.27
C GLY A 15 8.46 7.40 6.67
N THR A 16 7.76 6.25 6.60
CA THR A 16 6.38 6.12 7.08
C THR A 16 6.28 6.37 8.58
N VAL A 17 7.17 5.78 9.37
CA VAL A 17 7.22 5.97 10.84
C VAL A 17 7.48 7.43 11.19
N ALA A 18 8.49 8.05 10.58
CA ALA A 18 8.85 9.44 10.84
C ALA A 18 7.70 10.42 10.53
N ALA A 19 7.07 10.27 9.36
CA ALA A 19 5.91 11.08 8.98
C ALA A 19 4.76 10.88 9.99
N THR A 20 4.47 9.64 10.36
CA THR A 20 3.43 9.32 11.35
C THR A 20 3.70 10.00 12.68
N GLN A 21 4.92 9.92 13.22
CA GLN A 21 5.28 10.56 14.48
C GLN A 21 5.07 12.07 14.48
N VAL A 22 5.30 12.73 13.34
CA VAL A 22 5.10 14.18 13.23
C VAL A 22 3.63 14.54 13.20
N PHE A 23 2.88 13.90 12.29
CA PHE A 23 1.49 14.28 12.03
C PHE A 23 0.50 13.81 13.08
N THR A 24 0.75 12.69 13.78
CA THR A 24 -0.16 12.20 14.81
C THR A 24 -0.12 13.02 16.11
N ARG A 25 0.91 13.82 16.35
CA ARG A 25 0.98 14.69 17.57
C ARG A 25 -0.25 15.61 17.66
N SER A 26 -0.50 16.37 16.62
CA SER A 26 -1.67 17.28 16.61
C SER A 26 -3.01 16.55 16.56
N MET A 27 -3.05 15.34 16.00
CA MET A 27 -4.25 14.50 16.05
C MET A 27 -4.51 14.02 17.48
N ALA A 28 -3.46 13.59 18.21
CA ALA A 28 -3.56 13.18 19.61
C ALA A 28 -4.02 14.33 20.53
N GLU A 29 -3.49 15.55 20.33
CA GLU A 29 -3.93 16.73 21.06
C GLU A 29 -5.43 17.04 20.85
N ARG A 30 -5.92 16.86 19.61
CA ARG A 30 -7.34 17.07 19.28
C ARG A 30 -8.25 15.89 19.62
N GLN A 31 -7.67 14.73 20.00
CA GLN A 31 -8.39 13.47 20.20
C GLN A 31 -9.23 13.06 18.98
N SER A 32 -8.70 13.29 17.79
CA SER A 32 -9.36 13.00 16.52
C SER A 32 -8.37 12.95 15.36
N GLY A 33 -8.49 11.95 14.51
CA GLY A 33 -7.66 11.83 13.31
C GLY A 33 -7.86 10.55 12.52
N CYS A 34 -7.30 10.57 11.32
CA CYS A 34 -7.25 9.39 10.46
C CYS A 34 -5.88 9.33 9.77
N VAL A 35 -5.25 8.17 9.85
CA VAL A 35 -3.97 7.87 9.17
C VAL A 35 -4.21 6.79 8.13
N ILE A 36 -3.79 7.04 6.90
CA ILE A 36 -3.81 6.04 5.82
C ILE A 36 -2.39 5.79 5.35
N ASN A 37 -1.85 4.64 5.67
CA ASN A 37 -0.55 4.20 5.18
C ASN A 37 -0.67 3.60 3.78
N ILE A 38 0.37 3.77 2.96
CA ILE A 38 0.47 3.11 1.65
C ILE A 38 1.39 1.91 1.77
N SER A 39 0.78 0.74 1.79
CA SER A 39 1.45 -0.55 1.76
C SER A 39 1.67 -1.01 0.30
N SER A 40 1.61 -2.27 0.05
CA SER A 40 1.67 -2.92 -1.27
C SER A 40 1.07 -4.32 -1.15
N MET A 41 0.50 -4.84 -2.25
CA MET A 41 0.12 -6.24 -2.32
C MET A 41 1.33 -7.17 -2.11
N SER A 42 2.56 -6.72 -2.41
CA SER A 42 3.79 -7.48 -2.18
C SER A 42 4.11 -7.72 -0.69
N ALA A 43 3.43 -7.02 0.21
CA ALA A 43 3.49 -7.28 1.66
C ALA A 43 2.77 -8.58 2.05
N PHE A 44 1.81 -9.03 1.23
CA PHE A 44 1.08 -10.29 1.41
C PHE A 44 1.67 -11.40 0.56
N THR A 45 1.88 -11.13 -0.72
CA THR A 45 2.42 -12.07 -1.70
C THR A 45 3.74 -11.52 -2.24
N PRO A 46 4.88 -11.92 -1.65
CA PRO A 46 6.19 -11.39 -2.03
C PRO A 46 6.51 -11.61 -3.50
N LEU A 47 7.00 -10.57 -4.16
CA LEU A 47 7.41 -10.63 -5.56
C LEU A 47 8.88 -11.03 -5.70
N THR A 48 9.20 -11.73 -6.78
CA THR A 48 10.58 -12.04 -7.14
C THR A 48 11.40 -10.76 -7.35
N LYS A 49 12.69 -10.80 -7.00
CA LYS A 49 13.69 -9.72 -7.19
C LYS A 49 13.49 -8.45 -6.35
N VAL A 50 12.47 -8.37 -5.52
CA VAL A 50 12.19 -7.18 -4.68
C VAL A 50 11.96 -7.55 -3.20
N GLY A 51 12.74 -8.50 -2.68
CA GLY A 51 12.58 -9.01 -1.33
C GLY A 51 12.65 -7.95 -0.24
N ALA A 52 13.61 -7.02 -0.31
CA ALA A 52 13.72 -5.92 0.67
C ALA A 52 12.50 -5.00 0.64
N TYR A 53 11.96 -4.68 -0.55
CA TYR A 53 10.75 -3.88 -0.68
C TYR A 53 9.53 -4.61 -0.10
N SER A 54 9.36 -5.89 -0.41
CA SER A 54 8.26 -6.71 0.12
C SER A 54 8.33 -6.78 1.65
N ALA A 55 9.52 -6.98 2.21
CA ALA A 55 9.75 -7.00 3.65
C ALA A 55 9.44 -5.64 4.31
N ALA A 56 9.90 -4.53 3.71
CA ALA A 56 9.62 -3.19 4.21
C ALA A 56 8.11 -2.87 4.18
N LYS A 57 7.39 -3.29 3.13
CA LYS A 57 5.93 -3.14 3.05
C LYS A 57 5.18 -4.08 4.01
N GLY A 58 5.72 -5.27 4.29
CA GLY A 58 5.23 -6.13 5.37
C GLY A 58 5.38 -5.47 6.75
N ALA A 59 6.51 -4.78 6.97
CA ALA A 59 6.70 -3.98 8.19
C ALA A 59 5.69 -2.83 8.29
N VAL A 60 5.30 -2.18 7.18
CA VAL A 60 4.23 -1.17 7.16
C VAL A 60 2.88 -1.75 7.55
N ASN A 61 2.55 -2.99 7.10
CA ASN A 61 1.31 -3.66 7.50
C ASN A 61 1.25 -3.86 9.01
N ASN A 62 2.27 -4.49 9.57
CA ASN A 62 2.34 -4.73 11.02
C ASN A 62 2.36 -3.43 11.83
N PHE A 63 3.10 -2.40 11.37
CA PHE A 63 3.12 -1.09 11.98
C PHE A 63 1.73 -0.41 11.95
N THR A 64 0.98 -0.56 10.87
CA THR A 64 -0.40 -0.04 10.74
C THR A 64 -1.31 -0.66 11.80
N GLU A 65 -1.27 -1.98 11.97
CA GLU A 65 -2.06 -2.71 12.96
C GLU A 65 -1.68 -2.31 14.39
N TRP A 66 -0.39 -2.29 14.69
CA TRP A 66 0.12 -1.85 15.99
C TRP A 66 -0.30 -0.41 16.31
N LEU A 67 -0.14 0.50 15.35
CA LEU A 67 -0.43 1.92 15.52
C LEU A 67 -1.95 2.16 15.70
N ALA A 68 -2.79 1.38 15.02
CA ALA A 68 -4.24 1.43 15.18
C ALA A 68 -4.67 1.15 16.62
N VAL A 69 -4.06 0.14 17.23
CA VAL A 69 -4.32 -0.21 18.64
C VAL A 69 -3.77 0.88 19.58
N HIS A 70 -2.55 1.36 19.30
CA HIS A 70 -1.88 2.36 20.12
C HIS A 70 -2.61 3.72 20.15
N LEU A 71 -3.23 4.12 19.05
CA LEU A 71 -3.92 5.41 18.92
C LEU A 71 -5.44 5.35 19.10
N ALA A 72 -6.00 4.16 19.35
CA ALA A 72 -7.45 3.98 19.45
C ALA A 72 -8.09 4.82 20.58
N GLU A 73 -7.47 4.87 21.75
CA GLU A 73 -7.95 5.66 22.90
C GLU A 73 -7.94 7.18 22.64
N MET A 74 -7.21 7.62 21.62
CA MET A 74 -7.15 9.02 21.18
C MET A 74 -8.13 9.32 20.04
N ASN A 75 -9.06 8.42 19.73
CA ASN A 75 -10.00 8.52 18.62
C ASN A 75 -9.32 8.73 17.26
N ILE A 76 -8.17 8.11 17.04
CA ILE A 76 -7.44 8.15 15.78
C ILE A 76 -7.54 6.79 15.13
N ARG A 77 -8.10 6.75 13.92
CA ARG A 77 -8.16 5.54 13.10
C ARG A 77 -6.90 5.41 12.24
N VAL A 78 -6.38 4.21 12.12
CA VAL A 78 -5.19 3.93 11.31
C VAL A 78 -5.44 2.73 10.44
N ASN A 79 -5.37 2.91 9.12
CA ASN A 79 -5.56 1.86 8.13
C ASN A 79 -4.48 1.94 7.06
N ALA A 80 -4.43 0.98 6.17
CA ALA A 80 -3.56 1.03 5.01
C ALA A 80 -4.29 0.59 3.74
N ILE A 81 -3.87 1.15 2.61
CA ILE A 81 -4.20 0.65 1.29
C ILE A 81 -2.96 -0.09 0.76
N ALA A 82 -3.18 -1.28 0.20
CA ALA A 82 -2.15 -2.10 -0.42
C ALA A 82 -2.40 -2.19 -1.94
N PRO A 83 -1.85 -1.25 -2.73
CA PRO A 83 -2.02 -1.27 -4.18
C PRO A 83 -1.37 -2.49 -4.82
N GLY A 84 -2.02 -3.04 -5.85
CA GLY A 84 -1.43 -3.99 -6.78
C GLY A 84 -0.58 -3.29 -7.84
N PHE A 85 -0.69 -3.76 -9.07
CA PHE A 85 0.00 -3.14 -10.21
C PHE A 85 -0.85 -2.07 -10.86
N PHE A 86 -0.40 -0.83 -10.77
CA PHE A 86 -1.00 0.35 -11.40
C PHE A 86 -0.04 0.91 -12.44
N LEU A 87 -0.55 1.23 -13.62
CA LEU A 87 0.25 1.90 -14.63
C LEU A 87 0.41 3.37 -14.25
N THR A 88 1.66 3.80 -14.12
CA THR A 88 2.04 5.17 -13.74
C THR A 88 3.18 5.66 -14.64
N ARG A 89 3.38 6.97 -14.70
CA ARG A 89 4.53 7.54 -15.45
C ARG A 89 5.88 6.95 -15.03
N GLN A 90 6.01 6.53 -13.77
CA GLN A 90 7.26 5.98 -13.24
C GLN A 90 7.57 4.59 -13.79
N ASN A 91 6.57 3.77 -14.09
CA ASN A 91 6.73 2.38 -14.49
C ASN A 91 6.28 2.07 -15.93
N GLU A 92 5.70 3.06 -16.62
CA GLU A 92 5.18 2.91 -17.97
C GLU A 92 6.24 2.34 -18.93
N ALA A 93 7.42 2.95 -18.97
CA ALA A 93 8.53 2.51 -19.84
C ALA A 93 9.00 1.07 -19.53
N LEU A 94 8.75 0.55 -18.34
CA LEU A 94 9.09 -0.82 -17.94
C LEU A 94 7.99 -1.83 -18.30
N LEU A 95 6.74 -1.38 -18.30
CA LEU A 95 5.55 -2.23 -18.40
C LEU A 95 4.86 -2.17 -19.75
N THR A 96 5.19 -1.16 -20.58
CA THR A 96 4.62 -0.98 -21.92
C THR A 96 5.69 -0.81 -22.98
N ASN A 97 5.35 -1.18 -24.19
CA ASN A 97 6.15 -0.94 -25.40
C ASN A 97 5.82 0.45 -25.97
N PRO A 98 6.64 1.00 -26.91
CA PRO A 98 6.36 2.28 -27.57
C PRO A 98 5.04 2.34 -28.33
N ASP A 99 4.52 1.19 -28.77
CA ASP A 99 3.23 1.06 -29.47
C ASP A 99 2.01 0.98 -28.50
N GLY A 100 2.25 1.10 -27.18
CA GLY A 100 1.22 1.04 -26.16
C GLY A 100 0.82 -0.39 -25.73
N THR A 101 1.37 -1.43 -26.33
CA THR A 101 1.15 -2.82 -25.89
C THR A 101 1.97 -3.11 -24.60
N TYR A 102 1.56 -4.12 -23.84
CA TYR A 102 2.32 -4.51 -22.66
C TYR A 102 3.67 -5.16 -23.04
N SER A 103 4.72 -4.78 -22.34
CA SER A 103 6.01 -5.45 -22.39
C SER A 103 5.88 -6.93 -21.91
N PRO A 104 6.89 -7.79 -22.12
CA PRO A 104 6.87 -9.15 -21.56
C PRO A 104 6.60 -9.18 -20.05
N ARG A 105 7.16 -8.23 -19.29
CA ARG A 105 6.90 -8.08 -17.86
C ARG A 105 5.46 -7.63 -17.59
N GLY A 106 4.94 -6.68 -18.35
CA GLY A 106 3.55 -6.22 -18.26
C GLY A 106 2.57 -7.35 -18.54
N ASN A 107 2.81 -8.15 -19.57
CA ASN A 107 2.00 -9.33 -19.89
C ASN A 107 2.01 -10.38 -18.77
N THR A 108 3.16 -10.63 -18.16
CA THR A 108 3.25 -11.56 -17.01
C THR A 108 2.39 -11.05 -15.85
N ILE A 109 2.47 -9.77 -15.51
CA ILE A 109 1.65 -9.16 -14.44
C ILE A 109 0.15 -9.31 -14.75
N VAL A 110 -0.26 -8.93 -15.96
CA VAL A 110 -1.67 -9.00 -16.38
C VAL A 110 -2.19 -10.43 -16.40
N SER A 111 -1.37 -11.40 -16.84
CA SER A 111 -1.76 -12.82 -16.84
C SER A 111 -2.04 -13.35 -15.42
N GLN A 112 -1.31 -12.87 -14.42
CA GLN A 112 -1.47 -13.23 -13.01
C GLN A 112 -2.54 -12.39 -12.27
N THR A 113 -3.01 -11.30 -12.88
CA THR A 113 -4.08 -10.49 -12.31
C THR A 113 -5.44 -11.01 -12.78
N PRO A 114 -6.34 -11.47 -11.90
CA PRO A 114 -7.66 -12.00 -12.28
C PRO A 114 -8.49 -11.03 -13.15
N MET A 115 -8.45 -9.73 -12.87
CA MET A 115 -9.16 -8.71 -13.68
C MET A 115 -8.50 -8.43 -15.04
N LYS A 116 -7.39 -9.13 -15.39
CA LYS A 116 -6.72 -9.11 -16.70
C LYS A 116 -6.30 -7.74 -17.20
N ARG A 117 -6.00 -6.84 -16.29
CA ARG A 117 -5.47 -5.51 -16.59
C ARG A 117 -4.68 -4.97 -15.40
N MET A 118 -3.90 -3.93 -15.62
CA MET A 118 -3.37 -3.08 -14.56
C MET A 118 -4.45 -2.09 -14.08
N GLY A 119 -4.32 -1.64 -12.84
CA GLY A 119 -5.17 -0.59 -12.28
C GLY A 119 -4.78 0.80 -12.81
N ARG A 120 -5.72 1.73 -12.77
CA ARG A 120 -5.50 3.16 -12.94
C ARG A 120 -5.43 3.83 -11.57
N ALA A 121 -4.60 4.85 -11.42
CA ALA A 121 -4.36 5.51 -10.13
C ALA A 121 -5.66 6.06 -9.48
N ASP A 122 -6.62 6.50 -10.29
CA ASP A 122 -7.92 6.98 -9.82
C ASP A 122 -8.79 5.89 -9.16
N GLU A 123 -8.53 4.61 -9.43
CA GLU A 123 -9.25 3.49 -8.82
C GLU A 123 -8.87 3.27 -7.33
N LEU A 124 -7.83 3.92 -6.84
CA LEU A 124 -7.50 3.96 -5.41
C LEU A 124 -8.35 4.96 -4.62
N ILE A 125 -8.90 5.97 -5.30
CA ILE A 125 -9.59 7.10 -4.66
C ILE A 125 -10.83 6.63 -3.88
N GLY A 126 -11.61 5.70 -4.43
CA GLY A 126 -12.81 5.19 -3.75
C GLY A 126 -12.51 4.56 -2.39
N CYS A 127 -11.47 3.73 -2.32
CA CYS A 127 -11.01 3.14 -1.07
C CYS A 127 -10.49 4.21 -0.09
N LEU A 128 -9.70 5.17 -0.59
CA LEU A 128 -9.18 6.26 0.21
C LEU A 128 -10.32 7.10 0.81
N LEU A 129 -11.27 7.54 -0.01
CA LEU A 129 -12.40 8.38 0.43
C LEU A 129 -13.28 7.65 1.46
N TRP A 130 -13.50 6.35 1.28
CA TRP A 130 -14.21 5.55 2.26
C TRP A 130 -13.46 5.51 3.60
N LEU A 131 -12.18 5.19 3.59
CA LEU A 131 -11.37 5.06 4.81
C LEU A 131 -11.22 6.38 5.58
N VAL A 132 -11.16 7.52 4.90
CA VAL A 132 -11.05 8.84 5.57
C VAL A 132 -12.39 9.39 6.05
N SER A 133 -13.52 8.84 5.61
CA SER A 133 -14.84 9.25 6.06
C SER A 133 -15.10 8.79 7.49
N ASP A 134 -15.31 9.74 8.39
CA ASP A 134 -15.65 9.44 9.78
C ASP A 134 -17.06 8.86 9.93
N GLU A 135 -17.95 9.09 8.97
CA GLU A 135 -19.28 8.50 8.95
C GLU A 135 -19.26 7.06 8.42
N ALA A 136 -18.62 6.86 7.25
CA ALA A 136 -18.66 5.56 6.56
C ALA A 136 -17.68 4.53 7.12
N ALA A 137 -16.61 4.95 7.79
CA ALA A 137 -15.54 4.09 8.30
C ALA A 137 -15.24 4.32 9.80
N SER A 138 -16.22 4.82 10.58
CA SER A 138 -16.05 5.14 12.01
C SER A 138 -15.56 3.97 12.86
N PHE A 139 -15.89 2.74 12.49
CA PHE A 139 -15.51 1.52 13.22
C PHE A 139 -14.44 0.69 12.46
N VAL A 140 -13.72 1.32 11.49
CA VAL A 140 -12.68 0.68 10.69
C VAL A 140 -11.32 1.22 11.09
N THR A 141 -10.53 0.41 11.79
CA THR A 141 -9.15 0.70 12.16
C THR A 141 -8.32 -0.58 12.20
N GLY A 142 -7.03 -0.51 11.91
CA GLY A 142 -6.11 -1.64 11.89
C GLY A 142 -6.23 -2.54 10.65
N THR A 143 -6.92 -2.12 9.59
CA THR A 143 -7.06 -2.93 8.38
C THR A 143 -6.08 -2.52 7.29
N VAL A 144 -5.65 -3.50 6.50
CA VAL A 144 -4.85 -3.31 5.28
C VAL A 144 -5.65 -3.84 4.10
N ILE A 145 -6.05 -2.96 3.20
CA ILE A 145 -6.97 -3.27 2.11
C ILE A 145 -6.22 -3.42 0.79
N PRO A 146 -6.14 -4.63 0.22
CA PRO A 146 -5.64 -4.80 -1.14
C PRO A 146 -6.59 -4.15 -2.16
N VAL A 147 -6.02 -3.34 -3.06
CA VAL A 147 -6.68 -2.81 -4.25
C VAL A 147 -5.82 -3.23 -5.44
N ASP A 148 -6.03 -4.42 -5.95
CA ASP A 148 -5.03 -5.12 -6.77
C ASP A 148 -5.61 -5.96 -7.93
N GLY A 149 -6.90 -5.83 -8.22
CA GLY A 149 -7.56 -6.60 -9.27
C GLY A 149 -7.63 -8.11 -8.99
N GLY A 150 -7.50 -8.50 -7.71
CA GLY A 150 -7.54 -9.88 -7.25
C GLY A 150 -6.17 -10.58 -7.25
N PHE A 151 -5.08 -9.86 -7.51
CA PHE A 151 -3.74 -10.44 -7.59
C PHE A 151 -3.37 -11.21 -6.32
N ASN A 152 -3.58 -10.62 -5.15
CA ASN A 152 -3.26 -11.27 -3.87
C ASN A 152 -4.16 -12.47 -3.54
N ALA A 153 -5.38 -12.49 -4.04
CA ALA A 153 -6.34 -13.57 -3.80
C ALA A 153 -6.14 -14.78 -4.73
N PHE A 154 -5.36 -14.63 -5.81
CA PHE A 154 -5.23 -15.62 -6.85
C PHE A 154 -4.18 -16.67 -6.51
N SER A 155 -4.60 -17.94 -6.42
CA SER A 155 -3.73 -19.08 -6.12
C SER A 155 -2.94 -19.62 -7.33
N GLY A 156 -3.20 -19.11 -8.55
CA GLY A 156 -2.55 -19.55 -9.78
C GLY A 156 -3.30 -20.67 -10.53
N VAL A 157 -4.46 -21.13 -10.02
CA VAL A 157 -5.31 -22.17 -10.61
C VAL A 157 -6.75 -21.72 -10.69
#